data_62d1671c23bae755ee40dfec4a73901a
#
_entry.id   62d1671c23bae755ee40dfec4a73901a
#
_cell.length_a   1.000
_cell.length_b   1.000
_cell.length_c   1.000
_cell.angle_alpha   90.00
_cell.angle_beta   90.00
_cell.angle_gamma   90.00
#
_symmetry.space_group_name_H-M   'P 1'
#
loop_
_entity.id
_entity.type
_entity.pdbx_description
1 polymer ?
#
loop_
_entity_poly.entity_id
_entity_poly.type
_entity_poly.pdbx_seq_one_letter_code
_entity_poly.pdbx_strand_id
1 'polypeptide(L)'
;MHLPLLLIALCLCVPNARGRADQLIAAYQEGPPAGEAPDPAFLLGQRYAKGYLAGVADAAQGRQWCDTGRWKTVEIDALVVAGLKRLPAPVRQGDAAALIVAILARRFPCSTPPSTGG
;
A
#
# COMPACT_ATOMS: atom_id res chain seq x y z
N MET A 1 -36.70 5.06 -17.80
CA MET A 1 -36.60 5.09 -16.34
C MET A 1 -35.77 3.93 -15.74
N HIS A 2 -34.83 3.40 -16.53
CA HIS A 2 -34.00 2.29 -16.07
C HIS A 2 -32.54 2.70 -15.76
N LEU A 3 -32.21 3.96 -15.97
CA LEU A 3 -30.88 4.51 -15.75
C LEU A 3 -30.35 4.33 -14.33
N PRO A 4 -31.16 4.54 -13.27
CA PRO A 4 -30.65 4.38 -11.90
C PRO A 4 -30.20 2.96 -11.56
N LEU A 5 -30.91 1.97 -12.11
CA LEU A 5 -30.55 0.56 -11.88
C LEU A 5 -29.25 0.18 -12.58
N LEU A 6 -29.02 0.72 -13.79
CA LEU A 6 -27.78 0.51 -14.52
C LEU A 6 -26.59 1.13 -13.79
N LEU A 7 -26.75 2.31 -13.23
CA LEU A 7 -25.71 2.98 -12.45
C LEU A 7 -25.35 2.18 -11.20
N ILE A 8 -26.34 1.62 -10.51
CA ILE A 8 -26.11 0.79 -9.34
C ILE A 8 -25.33 -0.48 -9.72
N ALA A 9 -25.67 -1.10 -10.84
CA ALA A 9 -24.95 -2.28 -11.32
C ALA A 9 -23.48 -1.96 -11.62
N LEU A 10 -23.20 -0.79 -12.20
CA LEU A 10 -21.84 -0.36 -12.48
C LEU A 10 -21.05 -0.15 -11.18
N CYS A 11 -21.67 0.39 -10.15
CA CYS A 11 -21.02 0.57 -8.85
C CYS A 11 -20.63 -0.77 -8.21
N LEU A 12 -21.39 -1.84 -8.44
CA LEU A 12 -21.08 -3.16 -7.93
C LEU A 12 -19.88 -3.80 -8.63
N CYS A 13 -19.46 -3.27 -9.77
CA CYS A 13 -18.30 -3.77 -10.52
C CYS A 13 -17.00 -3.09 -10.10
N VAL A 14 -17.04 -2.13 -9.17
CA VAL A 14 -15.82 -1.47 -8.68
C VAL A 14 -15.01 -2.48 -7.87
N PRO A 15 -13.69 -2.62 -8.17
CA PRO A 15 -12.85 -3.55 -7.42
C PRO A 15 -12.88 -3.25 -5.93
N ASN A 16 -13.08 -4.29 -5.14
CA ASN A 16 -13.09 -4.17 -3.70
C ASN A 16 -11.66 -3.98 -3.19
N ALA A 17 -11.42 -2.89 -2.46
CA ALA A 17 -10.12 -2.62 -1.86
C ALA A 17 -9.82 -3.56 -0.68
N ARG A 18 -10.85 -4.21 -0.13
CA ARG A 18 -10.66 -5.15 0.97
C ARG A 18 -9.89 -6.37 0.52
N GLY A 19 -8.95 -6.83 1.34
CA GLY A 19 -8.09 -7.95 1.00
C GLY A 19 -6.90 -7.59 0.13
N ARG A 20 -6.78 -6.34 -0.30
CA ARG A 20 -5.66 -5.90 -1.12
C ARG A 20 -4.34 -5.97 -0.37
N ALA A 21 -4.36 -5.79 0.95
CA ALA A 21 -3.15 -5.92 1.75
C ALA A 21 -2.54 -7.32 1.60
N ASP A 22 -3.36 -8.37 1.65
CA ASP A 22 -2.89 -9.74 1.46
C ASP A 22 -2.36 -9.94 0.03
N GLN A 23 -2.98 -9.34 -0.97
CA GLN A 23 -2.50 -9.38 -2.34
C GLN A 23 -1.13 -8.70 -2.48
N LEU A 24 -0.95 -7.56 -1.84
CA LEU A 24 0.32 -6.84 -1.85
C LEU A 24 1.42 -7.64 -1.17
N ILE A 25 1.12 -8.24 -0.02
CA ILE A 25 2.06 -9.10 0.68
C ILE A 25 2.50 -10.25 -0.20
N ALA A 26 1.56 -10.94 -0.83
CA ALA A 26 1.86 -12.08 -1.71
C ALA A 26 2.68 -11.65 -2.93
N ALA A 27 2.32 -10.53 -3.54
CA ALA A 27 2.99 -10.04 -4.75
C ALA A 27 4.39 -9.49 -4.47
N TYR A 28 4.64 -9.01 -3.26
CA TYR A 28 5.93 -8.44 -2.86
C TYR A 28 6.87 -9.49 -2.27
N GLN A 29 6.47 -10.75 -2.26
CA GLN A 29 7.31 -11.81 -1.71
C GLN A 29 8.62 -11.94 -2.49
N GLU A 30 9.59 -12.60 -1.84
CA GLU A 30 10.88 -12.85 -2.44
C GLU A 30 10.72 -13.63 -3.74
N GLY A 31 11.67 -13.42 -4.64
CA GLY A 31 11.66 -14.03 -5.94
C GLY A 31 11.69 -15.55 -5.90
N PRO A 32 11.65 -16.18 -7.07
CA PRO A 32 11.69 -17.63 -7.17
C PRO A 32 12.98 -18.17 -6.56
N PRO A 33 13.02 -19.49 -6.26
CA PRO A 33 14.23 -20.13 -5.75
C PRO A 33 15.44 -19.84 -6.64
N ALA A 34 16.62 -19.78 -6.02
CA ALA A 34 17.85 -19.50 -6.75
C ALA A 34 18.03 -20.45 -7.91
N GLY A 35 18.32 -19.90 -9.10
CA GLY A 35 18.51 -20.67 -10.31
C GLY A 35 17.28 -20.81 -11.19
N GLU A 36 16.12 -20.40 -10.73
CA GLU A 36 14.91 -20.42 -11.55
C GLU A 36 14.62 -19.05 -12.14
N ALA A 37 14.20 -19.02 -13.40
CA ALA A 37 13.74 -17.79 -14.02
C ALA A 37 12.41 -17.35 -13.40
N PRO A 38 12.22 -16.05 -13.15
CA PRO A 38 10.95 -15.58 -12.61
C PRO A 38 9.82 -15.75 -13.62
N ASP A 39 8.67 -16.21 -13.13
CA ASP A 39 7.46 -16.31 -13.91
C ASP A 39 6.99 -14.90 -14.31
N PRO A 40 6.58 -14.69 -15.58
CA PRO A 40 6.02 -13.39 -15.99
C PRO A 40 4.89 -12.89 -15.11
N ALA A 41 4.00 -13.77 -14.66
CA ALA A 41 2.91 -13.40 -13.76
C ALA A 41 3.44 -12.87 -12.43
N PHE A 42 4.49 -13.47 -11.90
CA PHE A 42 5.16 -13.02 -10.68
C PHE A 42 5.74 -11.61 -10.87
N LEU A 43 6.42 -11.38 -11.99
CA LEU A 43 7.01 -10.07 -12.28
C LEU A 43 5.96 -8.98 -12.41
N LEU A 44 4.84 -9.28 -13.06
CA LEU A 44 3.72 -8.34 -13.18
C LEU A 44 3.12 -8.02 -11.81
N GLY A 45 2.95 -9.04 -10.97
CA GLY A 45 2.46 -8.87 -9.61
C GLY A 45 3.38 -7.98 -8.78
N GLN A 46 4.68 -8.20 -8.89
CA GLN A 46 5.66 -7.36 -8.20
C GLN A 46 5.59 -5.90 -8.64
N ARG A 47 5.53 -5.67 -9.94
CA ARG A 47 5.43 -4.31 -10.49
C ARG A 47 4.15 -3.62 -10.04
N TYR A 48 3.05 -4.35 -10.03
CA TYR A 48 1.79 -3.83 -9.52
C TYR A 48 1.91 -3.43 -8.06
N ALA A 49 2.45 -4.30 -7.23
CA ALA A 49 2.61 -4.02 -5.80
C ALA A 49 3.49 -2.80 -5.57
N LYS A 50 4.62 -2.71 -6.25
CA LYS A 50 5.52 -1.56 -6.13
C LYS A 50 4.85 -0.26 -6.57
N GLY A 51 4.11 -0.29 -7.68
CA GLY A 51 3.37 0.86 -8.16
C GLY A 51 2.27 1.30 -7.21
N TYR A 52 1.56 0.34 -6.64
CA TYR A 52 0.51 0.63 -5.67
C TYR A 52 1.10 1.28 -4.41
N LEU A 53 2.15 0.69 -3.86
CA LEU A 53 2.83 1.23 -2.67
C LEU A 53 3.35 2.64 -2.94
N ALA A 54 3.99 2.84 -4.08
CA ALA A 54 4.52 4.16 -4.44
C ALA A 54 3.40 5.18 -4.59
N GLY A 55 2.30 4.83 -5.23
CA GLY A 55 1.17 5.73 -5.43
C GLY A 55 0.54 6.17 -4.11
N VAL A 56 0.33 5.21 -3.21
CA VAL A 56 -0.23 5.51 -1.89
C VAL A 56 0.72 6.38 -1.08
N ALA A 57 2.00 6.01 -1.07
CA ALA A 57 3.02 6.76 -0.35
C ALA A 57 3.14 8.19 -0.86
N ASP A 58 3.20 8.36 -2.18
CA ASP A 58 3.33 9.67 -2.80
C ASP A 58 2.13 10.57 -2.53
N ALA A 59 0.92 9.99 -2.57
CA ALA A 59 -0.29 10.75 -2.34
C ALA A 59 -0.38 11.31 -0.92
N ALA A 60 0.23 10.65 0.05
CA ALA A 60 0.16 11.03 1.46
C ALA A 60 1.42 11.74 1.96
N GLN A 61 2.50 11.70 1.18
CA GLN A 61 3.80 12.26 1.56
C GLN A 61 3.70 13.76 1.81
N GLY A 62 4.34 14.19 2.87
CA GLY A 62 4.35 15.60 3.26
C GLY A 62 3.12 16.04 4.07
N ARG A 63 2.12 15.20 4.17
CA ARG A 63 0.89 15.49 4.92
C ARG A 63 0.63 14.49 6.03
N GLN A 64 0.59 13.22 5.70
CA GLN A 64 0.27 12.15 6.65
C GLN A 64 1.52 11.41 7.10
N TRP A 65 2.54 11.38 6.28
CA TRP A 65 3.86 10.88 6.61
C TRP A 65 4.90 11.76 5.94
N CYS A 66 6.13 11.72 6.41
CA CYS A 66 7.18 12.58 5.88
C CYS A 66 8.45 11.80 5.62
N ASP A 67 8.87 11.78 4.36
CA ASP A 67 10.11 11.18 3.94
C ASP A 67 11.27 12.05 4.44
N THR A 68 12.22 11.42 5.12
CA THR A 68 13.42 12.10 5.61
C THR A 68 14.52 12.19 4.56
N GLY A 69 14.34 11.51 3.44
CA GLY A 69 15.38 11.43 2.41
C GLY A 69 16.52 10.46 2.74
N ARG A 70 16.46 9.80 3.88
CA ARG A 70 17.51 8.86 4.34
C ARG A 70 17.26 7.43 3.93
N TRP A 71 16.03 7.12 3.48
CA TRP A 71 15.62 5.76 3.18
C TRP A 71 15.42 5.61 1.68
N LYS A 72 15.86 4.48 1.15
CA LYS A 72 15.60 4.15 -0.26
C LYS A 72 14.17 3.64 -0.39
N THR A 73 13.59 3.85 -1.56
CA THR A 73 12.23 3.41 -1.85
C THR A 73 12.03 1.93 -1.55
N VAL A 74 13.00 1.09 -1.92
CA VAL A 74 12.92 -0.35 -1.69
C VAL A 74 12.92 -0.70 -0.21
N GLU A 75 13.59 0.09 0.60
CA GLU A 75 13.61 -0.10 2.04
C GLU A 75 12.28 0.30 2.68
N ILE A 76 11.70 1.39 2.21
CA ILE A 76 10.38 1.86 2.67
C ILE A 76 9.32 0.82 2.31
N ASP A 77 9.34 0.32 1.08
CA ASP A 77 8.40 -0.71 0.63
C ASP A 77 8.50 -1.97 1.49
N ALA A 78 9.71 -2.44 1.73
CA ALA A 78 9.94 -3.63 2.55
C ALA A 78 9.42 -3.43 3.99
N LEU A 79 9.62 -2.24 4.54
CA LEU A 79 9.15 -1.89 5.87
C LEU A 79 7.62 -1.90 5.92
N VAL A 80 6.97 -1.33 4.91
CA VAL A 80 5.52 -1.29 4.84
C VAL A 80 4.95 -2.71 4.72
N VAL A 81 5.51 -3.54 3.85
CA VAL A 81 5.07 -4.92 3.68
C VAL A 81 5.25 -5.71 4.97
N ALA A 82 6.38 -5.55 5.64
CA ALA A 82 6.61 -6.18 6.94
C ALA A 82 5.58 -5.72 7.98
N GLY A 83 5.25 -4.43 7.97
CA GLY A 83 4.22 -3.89 8.85
C GLY A 83 2.84 -4.47 8.57
N LEU A 84 2.47 -4.62 7.30
CA LEU A 84 1.22 -5.25 6.93
C LEU A 84 1.15 -6.70 7.40
N LYS A 85 2.25 -7.45 7.26
CA LYS A 85 2.31 -8.85 7.73
C LYS A 85 2.07 -9.00 9.22
N ARG A 86 2.47 -8.01 10.01
CA ARG A 86 2.30 -8.04 11.47
C ARG A 86 0.88 -7.75 11.92
N LEU A 87 0.05 -7.18 11.05
CA LEU A 87 -1.32 -6.88 11.39
C LEU A 87 -2.13 -8.17 11.51
N PRO A 88 -3.07 -8.24 12.46
CA PRO A 88 -3.99 -9.38 12.52
C PRO A 88 -4.77 -9.52 11.21
N ALA A 89 -5.08 -10.76 10.84
CA ALA A 89 -5.78 -11.03 9.59
C ALA A 89 -7.07 -10.21 9.42
N PRO A 90 -7.92 -10.05 10.44
CA PRO A 90 -9.11 -9.22 10.28
C PRO A 90 -8.80 -7.75 9.95
N VAL A 91 -7.71 -7.21 10.51
CA VAL A 91 -7.30 -5.83 10.25
C VAL A 91 -6.83 -5.69 8.80
N ARG A 92 -6.13 -6.69 8.27
CA ARG A 92 -5.64 -6.67 6.89
C ARG A 92 -6.78 -6.65 5.85
N GLN A 93 -8.00 -7.00 6.25
CA GLN A 93 -9.16 -6.94 5.36
C GLN A 93 -9.70 -5.51 5.19
N GLY A 94 -9.17 -4.56 5.94
CA GLY A 94 -9.54 -3.16 5.81
C GLY A 94 -8.96 -2.52 4.54
N ASP A 95 -9.12 -1.21 4.44
CA ASP A 95 -8.61 -0.43 3.31
C ASP A 95 -7.08 -0.46 3.30
N ALA A 96 -6.51 -1.07 2.29
CA ALA A 96 -5.06 -1.23 2.18
C ALA A 96 -4.34 0.12 2.18
N ALA A 97 -4.86 1.11 1.46
CA ALA A 97 -4.24 2.43 1.40
C ALA A 97 -4.16 3.07 2.80
N ALA A 98 -5.24 2.98 3.56
CA ALA A 98 -5.27 3.52 4.92
C ALA A 98 -4.28 2.79 5.83
N LEU A 99 -4.18 1.48 5.70
CA LEU A 99 -3.24 0.68 6.48
C LEU A 99 -1.79 1.05 6.16
N ILE A 100 -1.48 1.21 4.89
CA ILE A 100 -0.15 1.61 4.43
C ILE A 100 0.22 2.98 4.99
N VAL A 101 -0.69 3.95 4.86
CA VAL A 101 -0.46 5.31 5.37
C VAL A 101 -0.26 5.29 6.88
N ALA A 102 -1.04 4.49 7.61
CA ALA A 102 -0.88 4.39 9.07
C ALA A 102 0.51 3.85 9.45
N ILE A 103 1.00 2.85 8.72
CA ILE A 103 2.33 2.30 8.95
C ILE A 103 3.41 3.36 8.67
N LEU A 104 3.29 4.05 7.54
CA LEU A 104 4.22 5.12 7.16
C LEU A 104 4.22 6.26 8.18
N ALA A 105 3.03 6.68 8.61
CA ALA A 105 2.89 7.77 9.58
C ALA A 105 3.52 7.44 10.94
N ARG A 106 3.41 6.19 11.36
CA ARG A 106 4.02 5.76 12.63
C ARG A 106 5.54 5.70 12.53
N ARG A 107 6.05 5.26 11.40
CA ARG A 107 7.49 5.07 11.21
C ARG A 107 8.20 6.37 10.82
N PHE A 108 7.54 7.19 10.03
CA PHE A 108 8.07 8.44 9.50
C PHE A 108 7.11 9.59 9.79
N PRO A 109 6.93 9.94 11.06
CA PRO A 109 6.00 11.01 11.41
C PRO A 109 6.48 12.35 10.86
N CYS A 110 5.53 13.15 10.40
CA CYS A 110 5.84 14.53 10.05
C CYS A 110 6.11 15.30 11.33
N SER A 111 7.23 16.00 11.38
CA SER A 111 7.51 16.84 12.53
C SER A 111 6.51 17.99 12.54
N THR A 112 5.76 18.07 13.60
CA THR A 112 4.92 19.23 13.82
C THR A 112 5.84 20.45 13.97
N PRO A 113 5.65 21.49 13.18
CA PRO A 113 6.44 22.69 13.44
C PRO A 113 6.27 23.07 14.90
N PRO A 114 7.36 23.43 15.57
CA PRO A 114 7.22 23.87 16.93
C PRO A 114 6.13 24.90 16.96
N SER A 115 5.19 24.68 17.82
CA SER A 115 4.14 25.63 18.03
C SER A 115 4.83 26.94 18.40
N THR A 116 5.05 27.69 17.40
CA THR A 116 5.46 29.05 17.60
C THR A 116 4.35 29.83 18.20
N GLY A 117 3.46 29.18 18.75
CA GLY A 117 2.45 29.90 19.43
C GLY A 117 2.96 31.12 19.83
N GLY A 118 3.68 30.68 19.45
CA GLY A 118 4.12 31.80 19.56
C GLY A 118 3.82 32.38 18.82
#